data_6bd880fde2aba461a838701e1ca8629e
#
_entry.id   6bd880fde2aba461a838701e1ca8629e
#
_cell.length_a   1.000
_cell.length_b   1.000
_cell.length_c   1.000
_cell.angle_alpha   90.00
_cell.angle_beta   90.00
_cell.angle_gamma   90.00
#
_symmetry.space_group_name_H-M   'P 1'
#
loop_
_entity.id
_entity.type
_entity.pdbx_description
1 polymer ?
#
loop_
_entity_poly.entity_id
_entity_poly.type
_entity_poly.pdbx_seq_one_letter_code
_entity_poly.pdbx_strand_id
1 'polypeptide(L)'
;MRWTDAVSAPLAMFVHMTSRPPLPPFDAETAAQKVQAAEDAWNTHDPHRVSLAYTEDSVWRNRDESIIGRAEIVDFLTTKWERELDYVLRKGLWAFWEDRIAVRFQYEWHDAAGQWFRSYGNELWEFDGDGLMRRREASINDRPISSSERRFFGPRTPEEHGQDFPVH
;
A
#
# COMPACT_ATOMS: atom_id res chain seq x y z
N MET A 1 -59.28 -24.57 15.75
CA MET A 1 -57.90 -24.97 15.59
C MET A 1 -57.34 -24.08 14.50
N ARG A 2 -56.59 -23.05 14.84
CA ARG A 2 -55.98 -22.11 13.88
C ARG A 2 -54.47 -22.38 13.89
N TRP A 3 -53.94 -22.71 12.73
CA TRP A 3 -52.50 -22.81 12.50
C TRP A 3 -51.97 -21.40 12.26
N THR A 4 -51.00 -20.96 13.04
CA THR A 4 -50.26 -19.73 12.83
C THR A 4 -49.04 -20.05 12.00
N ASP A 5 -49.06 -19.54 10.78
CA ASP A 5 -47.88 -19.55 9.89
C ASP A 5 -46.78 -18.71 10.49
N ALA A 6 -45.70 -19.34 10.88
CA ALA A 6 -44.46 -18.66 11.25
C ALA A 6 -43.76 -18.21 9.97
N VAL A 7 -43.88 -16.94 9.66
CA VAL A 7 -43.12 -16.31 8.59
C VAL A 7 -41.66 -16.24 9.02
N SER A 8 -40.85 -17.11 8.43
CA SER A 8 -39.40 -17.09 8.60
C SER A 8 -38.87 -15.83 7.96
N ALA A 9 -38.35 -14.91 8.78
CA ALA A 9 -37.67 -13.73 8.29
C ALA A 9 -36.37 -14.16 7.55
N PRO A 10 -36.05 -13.56 6.39
CA PRO A 10 -34.78 -13.86 5.71
C PRO A 10 -33.63 -13.45 6.58
N LEU A 11 -32.69 -14.36 6.78
CA LEU A 11 -31.40 -14.11 7.39
C LEU A 11 -30.68 -13.04 6.53
N ALA A 12 -30.64 -11.80 7.02
CA ALA A 12 -29.87 -10.74 6.37
C ALA A 12 -28.41 -11.20 6.38
N MET A 13 -27.94 -11.62 5.21
CA MET A 13 -26.54 -11.88 4.97
C MET A 13 -25.80 -10.55 5.12
N PHE A 14 -25.18 -10.32 6.27
CA PHE A 14 -24.18 -9.29 6.44
C PHE A 14 -23.02 -9.63 5.49
N VAL A 15 -23.11 -9.13 4.26
CA VAL A 15 -21.96 -9.06 3.37
C VAL A 15 -21.01 -8.09 4.05
N HIS A 16 -20.01 -8.60 4.72
CA HIS A 16 -18.87 -7.80 5.15
C HIS A 16 -18.26 -7.24 3.85
N MET A 17 -18.47 -5.97 3.63
CA MET A 17 -17.89 -5.27 2.48
C MET A 17 -16.39 -5.15 2.71
N THR A 18 -15.68 -6.22 2.39
CA THR A 18 -14.20 -6.25 2.41
C THR A 18 -13.60 -5.73 1.12
N SER A 19 -14.43 -5.39 0.12
CA SER A 19 -13.95 -4.92 -1.19
C SER A 19 -13.33 -3.53 -1.11
N ARG A 20 -12.25 -3.33 -1.88
CA ARG A 20 -11.53 -2.07 -2.02
C ARG A 20 -11.43 -1.66 -3.48
N PRO A 21 -12.45 -0.97 -4.01
CA PRO A 21 -12.38 -0.41 -5.36
C PRO A 21 -11.18 0.56 -5.53
N PRO A 22 -10.69 0.73 -6.79
CA PRO A 22 -11.13 0.02 -7.98
C PRO A 22 -10.79 -1.45 -7.97
N LEU A 23 -11.63 -2.27 -8.63
CA LEU A 23 -11.48 -3.71 -8.73
C LEU A 23 -10.77 -4.11 -10.03
N PRO A 24 -10.03 -5.24 -10.05
CA PRO A 24 -9.49 -5.76 -11.31
C PRO A 24 -10.63 -6.28 -12.25
N PRO A 25 -10.42 -6.36 -13.58
CA PRO A 25 -9.18 -6.02 -14.28
C PRO A 25 -8.96 -4.50 -14.33
N PHE A 26 -7.69 -4.09 -14.16
CA PHE A 26 -7.34 -2.67 -14.17
C PHE A 26 -7.18 -2.10 -15.58
N ASP A 27 -7.50 -0.81 -15.71
CA ASP A 27 -7.09 0.05 -16.82
C ASP A 27 -6.08 1.10 -16.32
N ALA A 28 -5.65 2.00 -17.19
CA ALA A 28 -4.66 3.02 -16.84
C ALA A 28 -5.14 3.93 -15.69
N GLU A 29 -6.40 4.31 -15.68
CA GLU A 29 -6.98 5.18 -14.66
C GLU A 29 -7.10 4.45 -13.32
N THR A 30 -7.70 3.28 -13.32
CA THR A 30 -7.93 2.49 -12.10
C THR A 30 -6.63 1.97 -11.49
N ALA A 31 -5.63 1.61 -12.31
CA ALA A 31 -4.29 1.29 -11.83
C ALA A 31 -3.61 2.50 -11.17
N ALA A 32 -3.70 3.69 -11.78
CA ALA A 32 -3.16 4.92 -11.20
C ALA A 32 -3.84 5.27 -9.87
N GLN A 33 -5.16 5.08 -9.76
CA GLN A 33 -5.90 5.26 -8.51
C GLN A 33 -5.42 4.32 -7.40
N LYS A 34 -5.13 3.05 -7.71
CA LYS A 34 -4.56 2.08 -6.76
C LYS A 34 -3.18 2.53 -6.28
N VAL A 35 -2.34 3.00 -7.19
CA VAL A 35 -0.99 3.47 -6.84
C VAL A 35 -1.05 4.68 -5.93
N GLN A 36 -1.90 5.67 -6.23
CA GLN A 36 -2.06 6.85 -5.38
C GLN A 36 -2.65 6.49 -4.01
N ALA A 37 -3.65 5.62 -3.96
CA ALA A 37 -4.23 5.16 -2.69
C ALA A 37 -3.20 4.47 -1.79
N ALA A 38 -2.29 3.69 -2.37
CA ALA A 38 -1.20 3.07 -1.64
C ALA A 38 -0.18 4.11 -1.13
N GLU A 39 0.22 5.09 -1.95
CA GLU A 39 1.08 6.20 -1.52
C GLU A 39 0.45 6.94 -0.32
N ASP A 40 -0.82 7.30 -0.44
CA ASP A 40 -1.54 8.05 0.60
C ASP A 40 -1.63 7.25 1.91
N ALA A 41 -1.96 5.96 1.83
CA ALA A 41 -2.06 5.11 3.01
C ALA A 41 -0.71 4.96 3.73
N TRP A 42 0.37 4.72 3.00
CA TRP A 42 1.69 4.57 3.58
C TRP A 42 2.22 5.88 4.18
N ASN A 43 1.90 7.03 3.60
CA ASN A 43 2.26 8.34 4.16
C ASN A 43 1.48 8.69 5.44
N THR A 44 0.48 7.92 5.83
CA THR A 44 -0.16 8.07 7.15
C THR A 44 0.69 7.55 8.30
N HIS A 45 1.66 6.68 8.02
CA HIS A 45 2.47 5.94 9.01
C HIS A 45 1.60 5.13 10.00
N ASP A 46 0.41 4.74 9.57
CA ASP A 46 -0.51 3.92 10.36
C ASP A 46 -0.48 2.46 9.87
N PRO A 47 0.19 1.54 10.61
CA PRO A 47 0.31 0.15 10.20
C PRO A 47 -1.03 -0.57 10.04
N HIS A 48 -1.98 -0.29 10.92
CA HIS A 48 -3.31 -0.90 10.84
C HIS A 48 -4.07 -0.44 9.61
N ARG A 49 -4.06 0.86 9.33
CA ARG A 49 -4.70 1.43 8.13
C ARG A 49 -4.11 0.84 6.86
N VAL A 50 -2.79 0.74 6.77
CA VAL A 50 -2.12 0.14 5.61
C VAL A 50 -2.49 -1.32 5.45
N SER A 51 -2.52 -2.09 6.53
CA SER A 51 -2.80 -3.53 6.50
C SER A 51 -4.17 -3.87 5.90
N LEU A 52 -5.15 -2.97 6.01
CA LEU A 52 -6.49 -3.18 5.47
C LEU A 52 -6.56 -3.20 3.94
N ALA A 53 -5.53 -2.76 3.24
CA ALA A 53 -5.43 -2.84 1.78
C ALA A 53 -5.03 -4.23 1.27
N TYR A 54 -4.66 -5.13 2.17
CA TYR A 54 -4.14 -6.46 1.87
C TYR A 54 -5.14 -7.54 2.29
N THR A 55 -5.06 -8.72 1.63
CA THR A 55 -5.82 -9.88 2.08
C THR A 55 -5.32 -10.35 3.46
N GLU A 56 -6.15 -11.09 4.19
CA GLU A 56 -5.76 -11.58 5.52
C GLU A 56 -4.55 -12.52 5.48
N ASP A 57 -4.37 -13.22 4.37
CA ASP A 57 -3.28 -14.16 4.08
C ASP A 57 -2.26 -13.61 3.08
N SER A 58 -2.21 -12.30 2.87
CA SER A 58 -1.31 -11.66 1.91
C SER A 58 0.15 -12.06 2.13
N VAL A 59 0.86 -12.27 1.04
CA VAL A 59 2.27 -12.66 1.06
C VAL A 59 3.14 -11.52 0.54
N TRP A 60 4.10 -11.10 1.35
CA TRP A 60 5.10 -10.12 0.96
C TRP A 60 6.50 -10.72 0.92
N ARG A 61 7.29 -10.26 -0.04
CA ARG A 61 8.73 -10.19 0.07
C ARG A 61 9.12 -8.72 0.10
N ASN A 62 9.71 -8.27 1.18
CA ASN A 62 10.23 -6.91 1.31
C ASN A 62 11.75 -6.99 1.48
N ARG A 63 12.50 -6.58 0.48
CA ARG A 63 13.95 -6.85 0.40
C ARG A 63 14.21 -8.37 0.41
N ASP A 64 14.75 -8.90 1.47
CA ASP A 64 14.99 -10.33 1.73
C ASP A 64 14.08 -10.92 2.82
N GLU A 65 13.18 -10.11 3.38
CA GLU A 65 12.24 -10.54 4.42
C GLU A 65 10.93 -11.07 3.80
N SER A 66 10.43 -12.17 4.36
CA SER A 66 9.11 -12.72 4.08
C SER A 66 8.14 -12.32 5.18
N ILE A 67 6.98 -11.80 4.79
CA ILE A 67 5.94 -11.29 5.70
C ILE A 67 4.62 -11.87 5.23
N ILE A 68 3.90 -12.56 6.11
CA ILE A 68 2.67 -13.28 5.78
C ILE A 68 1.52 -12.84 6.67
N GLY A 69 0.46 -12.34 6.04
CA GLY A 69 -0.77 -11.94 6.70
C GLY A 69 -0.72 -10.56 7.35
N ARG A 70 -1.90 -10.04 7.67
CA ARG A 70 -2.06 -8.67 8.19
C ARG A 70 -1.34 -8.44 9.52
N ALA A 71 -1.29 -9.44 10.40
CA ALA A 71 -0.63 -9.28 11.70
C ALA A 71 0.88 -9.02 11.51
N GLU A 72 1.55 -9.82 10.70
CA GLU A 72 2.98 -9.62 10.40
C GLU A 72 3.23 -8.31 9.63
N ILE A 73 2.29 -7.89 8.76
CA ILE A 73 2.37 -6.59 8.09
C ILE A 73 2.35 -5.45 9.10
N VAL A 74 1.45 -5.50 10.09
CA VAL A 74 1.38 -4.49 11.16
C VAL A 74 2.67 -4.45 11.97
N ASP A 75 3.19 -5.60 12.38
CA ASP A 75 4.44 -5.69 13.14
C ASP A 75 5.63 -5.14 12.35
N PHE A 76 5.75 -5.52 11.07
CA PHE A 76 6.79 -5.02 10.18
C PHE A 76 6.73 -3.49 10.02
N LEU A 77 5.55 -2.94 9.74
CA LEU A 77 5.39 -1.50 9.53
C LEU A 77 5.58 -0.69 10.82
N THR A 78 5.19 -1.23 11.97
CA THR A 78 5.45 -0.61 13.26
C THR A 78 6.95 -0.44 13.48
N THR A 79 7.72 -1.51 13.34
CA THR A 79 9.18 -1.46 13.45
C THR A 79 9.83 -0.56 12.39
N LYS A 80 9.30 -0.57 11.16
CA LYS A 80 9.79 0.29 10.08
C LYS A 80 9.70 1.77 10.45
N TRP A 81 8.54 2.24 10.88
CA TRP A 81 8.32 3.67 11.15
C TRP A 81 8.83 4.11 12.53
N GLU A 82 9.17 3.20 13.43
CA GLU A 82 9.99 3.50 14.61
C GLU A 82 11.45 3.82 14.24
N ARG A 83 11.96 3.20 13.19
CA ARG A 83 13.33 3.37 12.69
C ARG A 83 13.46 4.45 11.64
N GLU A 84 12.50 4.54 10.73
CA GLU A 84 12.52 5.44 9.58
C GLU A 84 11.70 6.70 9.88
N LEU A 85 12.38 7.70 10.44
CA LEU A 85 11.75 8.94 10.94
C LEU A 85 11.51 9.93 9.79
N ASP A 86 10.47 10.76 9.92
CA ASP A 86 10.05 11.76 8.92
C ASP A 86 9.90 11.18 7.51
N TYR A 87 9.42 9.95 7.45
CA TYR A 87 9.21 9.19 6.21
C TYR A 87 8.22 9.87 5.28
N VAL A 88 8.61 10.06 4.01
CA VAL A 88 7.75 10.58 2.93
C VAL A 88 7.97 9.77 1.66
N LEU A 89 6.88 9.24 1.11
CA LEU A 89 6.87 8.32 -0.03
C LEU A 89 6.29 8.98 -1.28
N ARG A 90 6.85 8.61 -2.43
CA ARG A 90 6.30 8.85 -3.78
C ARG A 90 6.24 7.54 -4.53
N LYS A 91 5.07 7.24 -5.12
CA LYS A 91 4.87 6.09 -6.00
C LYS A 91 4.48 6.54 -7.39
N GLY A 92 4.91 5.80 -8.40
CA GLY A 92 4.54 6.00 -9.80
C GLY A 92 4.12 4.69 -10.45
N LEU A 93 2.99 4.71 -11.16
CA LEU A 93 2.56 3.57 -11.99
C LEU A 93 3.59 3.33 -13.09
N TRP A 94 4.11 2.10 -13.19
CA TRP A 94 5.02 1.71 -14.27
C TRP A 94 4.30 0.94 -15.36
N ALA A 95 3.54 -0.08 -14.98
CA ALA A 95 2.76 -0.91 -15.89
C ALA A 95 1.61 -1.61 -15.14
N PHE A 96 0.65 -2.11 -15.87
CA PHE A 96 -0.45 -2.91 -15.33
C PHE A 96 -0.90 -3.96 -16.34
N TRP A 97 -1.47 -5.04 -15.84
CA TRP A 97 -2.10 -6.07 -16.66
C TRP A 97 -3.04 -6.93 -15.82
N GLU A 98 -4.30 -7.00 -16.20
CA GLU A 98 -5.36 -7.75 -15.50
C GLU A 98 -5.45 -7.34 -13.99
N ASP A 99 -5.04 -8.22 -13.09
CA ASP A 99 -5.02 -8.02 -11.64
C ASP A 99 -3.65 -7.59 -11.09
N ARG A 100 -2.71 -7.18 -11.95
CA ARG A 100 -1.32 -6.88 -11.61
C ARG A 100 -0.95 -5.44 -11.90
N ILE A 101 -0.16 -4.88 -10.99
CA ILE A 101 0.39 -3.52 -11.13
C ILE A 101 1.88 -3.55 -10.78
N ALA A 102 2.71 -2.98 -11.66
CA ALA A 102 4.11 -2.71 -11.39
C ALA A 102 4.30 -1.24 -11.04
N VAL A 103 5.08 -0.97 -10.00
CA VAL A 103 5.23 0.35 -9.39
C VAL A 103 6.70 0.70 -9.21
N ARG A 104 7.06 1.93 -9.56
CA ARG A 104 8.31 2.56 -9.17
C ARG A 104 8.05 3.45 -7.97
N PHE A 105 8.95 3.46 -6.98
CA PHE A 105 8.80 4.34 -5.83
C PHE A 105 10.14 4.86 -5.31
N GLN A 106 10.08 5.97 -4.60
CA GLN A 106 11.16 6.51 -3.79
C GLN A 106 10.57 7.00 -2.48
N TYR A 107 11.34 6.90 -1.41
CA TYR A 107 10.99 7.56 -0.15
C TYR A 107 12.22 8.11 0.54
N GLU A 108 12.01 9.15 1.33
CA GLU A 108 13.05 9.78 2.13
C GLU A 108 12.73 9.63 3.62
N TRP A 109 13.75 9.45 4.40
CA TRP A 109 13.65 9.24 5.84
C TRP A 109 15.02 9.50 6.49
N HIS A 110 15.03 9.66 7.82
CA HIS A 110 16.28 9.69 8.56
C HIS A 110 16.26 8.70 9.72
N ASP A 111 17.44 8.29 10.19
CA ASP A 111 17.59 7.45 11.37
C ASP A 111 17.63 8.30 12.66
N ALA A 112 17.71 7.63 13.81
CA ALA A 112 17.78 8.29 15.11
C ALA A 112 19.05 9.16 15.30
N ALA A 113 20.10 8.91 14.53
CA ALA A 113 21.33 9.72 14.51
C ALA A 113 21.25 10.95 13.59
N GLY A 114 20.13 11.11 12.87
CA GLY A 114 19.90 12.23 11.95
C GLY A 114 20.50 12.03 10.56
N GLN A 115 20.98 10.83 10.23
CA GLN A 115 21.43 10.52 8.86
C GLN A 115 20.23 10.34 7.96
N TRP A 116 20.13 11.15 6.90
CA TRP A 116 19.10 11.06 5.87
C TRP A 116 19.43 10.00 4.83
N PHE A 117 18.39 9.37 4.32
CA PHE A 117 18.44 8.38 3.25
C PHE A 117 17.37 8.68 2.20
N ARG A 118 17.69 8.35 0.94
CA ARG A 118 16.73 8.17 -0.12
C ARG A 118 16.74 6.70 -0.53
N SER A 119 15.57 6.07 -0.42
CA SER A 119 15.38 4.68 -0.79
C SER A 119 14.73 4.60 -2.16
N TYR A 120 15.32 3.83 -3.05
CA TYR A 120 14.84 3.59 -4.41
C TYR A 120 14.24 2.19 -4.47
N GLY A 121 13.03 2.06 -5.00
CA GLY A 121 12.39 0.77 -5.06
C GLY A 121 11.52 0.55 -6.29
N ASN A 122 11.37 -0.74 -6.58
CA ASN A 122 10.40 -1.25 -7.54
C ASN A 122 9.59 -2.33 -6.84
N GLU A 123 8.30 -2.38 -7.13
CA GLU A 123 7.44 -3.40 -6.55
C GLU A 123 6.45 -3.96 -7.57
N LEU A 124 6.08 -5.20 -7.33
CA LEU A 124 5.11 -5.95 -8.10
C LEU A 124 3.93 -6.30 -7.20
N TRP A 125 2.74 -5.94 -7.64
CA TRP A 125 1.50 -6.18 -6.92
C TRP A 125 0.59 -7.15 -7.66
N GLU A 126 -0.11 -7.99 -6.91
CA GLU A 126 -1.17 -8.83 -7.42
C GLU A 126 -2.38 -8.72 -6.48
N PHE A 127 -3.57 -8.55 -7.06
CA PHE A 127 -4.82 -8.31 -6.33
C PHE A 127 -5.77 -9.50 -6.46
N ASP A 128 -6.64 -9.65 -5.46
CA ASP A 128 -7.80 -10.52 -5.57
C ASP A 128 -8.98 -9.81 -6.27
N GLY A 129 -10.09 -10.54 -6.46
CA GLY A 129 -11.29 -10.00 -7.09
C GLY A 129 -12.00 -8.91 -6.30
N ASP A 130 -11.72 -8.78 -5.02
CA ASP A 130 -12.26 -7.73 -4.14
C ASP A 130 -11.38 -6.48 -4.09
N GLY A 131 -10.29 -6.46 -4.86
CA GLY A 131 -9.37 -5.32 -4.94
C GLY A 131 -8.42 -5.22 -3.75
N LEU A 132 -8.25 -6.29 -2.99
CA LEU A 132 -7.25 -6.40 -1.94
C LEU A 132 -5.95 -6.98 -2.50
N MET A 133 -4.82 -6.47 -2.05
CA MET A 133 -3.51 -6.96 -2.51
C MET A 133 -3.18 -8.27 -1.80
N ARG A 134 -3.04 -9.35 -2.58
CA ARG A 134 -2.73 -10.69 -2.07
C ARG A 134 -1.25 -11.04 -2.13
N ARG A 135 -0.49 -10.32 -2.96
CA ARG A 135 0.96 -10.51 -3.10
C ARG A 135 1.65 -9.18 -3.37
N ARG A 136 2.78 -8.98 -2.71
CA ARG A 136 3.66 -7.84 -2.92
C ARG A 136 5.11 -8.28 -2.90
N GLU A 137 5.86 -7.91 -3.92
CA GLU A 137 7.31 -8.07 -3.95
C GLU A 137 7.95 -6.71 -4.09
N ALA A 138 8.84 -6.33 -3.18
CA ALA A 138 9.55 -5.07 -3.21
C ALA A 138 11.06 -5.26 -3.11
N SER A 139 11.77 -4.69 -4.09
CA SER A 139 13.23 -4.59 -4.09
C SER A 139 13.61 -3.15 -3.85
N ILE A 140 14.48 -2.91 -2.86
CA ILE A 140 14.77 -1.57 -2.34
C ILE A 140 16.25 -1.40 -2.08
N ASN A 141 16.80 -0.25 -2.52
CA ASN A 141 18.18 0.16 -2.25
C ASN A 141 18.20 1.50 -1.52
N ASP A 142 18.92 1.58 -0.42
CA ASP A 142 19.08 2.80 0.35
C ASP A 142 20.36 3.53 -0.06
N ARG A 143 20.24 4.86 -0.23
CA ARG A 143 21.37 5.76 -0.48
C ARG A 143 21.41 6.80 0.65
N PRO A 144 22.53 6.95 1.37
CA PRO A 144 22.74 8.09 2.25
C PRO A 144 22.71 9.39 1.45
N ILE A 145 22.03 10.39 1.97
CA ILE A 145 21.98 11.75 1.40
C ILE A 145 22.22 12.77 2.50
N SER A 146 22.57 14.00 2.13
CA SER A 146 22.52 15.14 3.04
C SER A 146 21.07 15.64 3.19
N SER A 147 20.79 16.36 4.25
CA SER A 147 19.48 16.99 4.45
C SER A 147 19.13 18.00 3.34
N SER A 148 20.15 18.63 2.73
CA SER A 148 19.98 19.57 1.60
C SER A 148 19.60 18.89 0.27
N GLU A 149 19.81 17.58 0.15
CA GLU A 149 19.44 16.80 -1.04
C GLU A 149 17.98 16.31 -0.98
N ARG A 150 17.26 16.55 0.10
CA ARG A 150 15.86 16.13 0.25
C ARG A 150 14.97 16.75 -0.82
N ARG A 151 14.00 15.97 -1.28
CA ARG A 151 13.02 16.36 -2.32
C ARG A 151 11.58 16.29 -1.84
N PHE A 152 11.29 15.43 -0.86
CA PHE A 152 9.94 15.13 -0.40
C PHE A 152 9.74 15.67 1.01
N PHE A 153 8.77 16.60 1.16
CA PHE A 153 8.54 17.32 2.41
C PHE A 153 7.15 17.08 3.01
N GLY A 154 6.35 16.23 2.39
CA GLY A 154 5.01 15.87 2.84
C GLY A 154 4.25 15.09 1.77
N PRO A 155 3.03 14.61 2.07
CA PRO A 155 2.15 13.99 1.10
C PRO A 155 1.89 14.89 -0.10
N ARG A 156 1.60 14.29 -1.26
CA ARG A 156 1.16 15.05 -2.44
C ARG A 156 -0.17 15.74 -2.19
N THR A 157 -0.29 16.95 -2.74
CA THR A 157 -1.59 17.58 -2.92
C THR A 157 -2.34 16.92 -4.09
N PRO A 158 -3.67 17.10 -4.22
CA PRO A 158 -4.41 16.56 -5.37
C PRO A 158 -3.85 17.00 -6.73
N GLU A 159 -3.31 18.22 -6.83
CA GLU A 159 -2.72 18.77 -8.04
C GLU A 159 -1.40 18.13 -8.41
N GLU A 160 -0.71 17.51 -7.44
CA GLU A 160 0.54 16.80 -7.62
C GLU A 160 0.36 15.31 -7.96
N HIS A 161 -0.90 14.80 -7.88
CA HIS A 161 -1.19 13.40 -8.20
C HIS A 161 -0.77 13.08 -9.64
N GLY A 162 -0.10 11.94 -9.83
CA GLY A 162 0.38 11.50 -11.13
C GLY A 162 1.64 12.21 -11.65
N GLN A 163 2.17 13.22 -10.95
CA GLN A 163 3.45 13.81 -11.31
C GLN A 163 4.58 12.80 -11.14
N ASP A 164 5.47 12.75 -12.13
CA ASP A 164 6.66 11.91 -12.05
C ASP A 164 7.69 12.51 -11.09
N PHE A 165 8.65 11.71 -10.70
CA PHE A 165 9.76 12.12 -9.85
C PHE A 165 11.08 11.64 -10.45
N PRO A 166 12.22 12.34 -10.15
CA PRO A 166 13.51 12.04 -10.76
C PRO A 166 13.92 10.57 -10.59
N VAL A 167 14.71 10.07 -11.56
CA VAL A 167 15.25 8.68 -11.48
C VAL A 167 16.29 8.58 -10.37
N HIS A 168 17.05 9.65 -10.14
CA HIS A 168 18.14 9.71 -9.14
C HIS A 168 18.26 11.09 -8.50
#